data_193a19fbbde2a2a5c01ded0252bb645d
#
_entry.id   193a19fbbde2a2a5c01ded0252bb645d
#
_cell.length_a   1.000
_cell.length_b   1.000
_cell.length_c   1.000
_cell.angle_alpha   90.00
_cell.angle_beta   90.00
_cell.angle_gamma   90.00
#
_symmetry.space_group_name_H-M   'P 1'
#
loop_
_entity.id
_entity.type
_entity.pdbx_description
1 polymer ?
#
loop_
_entity_poly.entity_id
_entity_poly.type
_entity_poly.pdbx_seq_one_letter_code
_entity_poly.pdbx_strand_id
1 'polypeptide(L)'
;MLPLSQALEQMLNQLPSPTCTEVLPIHQASQRICAENVVSPINVPSFDNSAMDGYAVRLADLQQSMTLSVAGKAFAGAPFEGEWTAQSAVRIMTGAMIPQGADAVVMQEDVQVNDDGSVTFTSLPKLGQNIRRIGEDVKLGDVVLQQGALLNAVSLPLLASLGIEKVKVFPRLKVAVLSTGDELVPVGQPLQAGQIYDTNRFTVKLLLEKLNCEVLDFGILPDNEAQFEKAFLEAQQQADLVITSGGVSVGEADFTKHILEKVGKINFWKIAIKPGKPFAFGKLEKAWFCGLPGNPVSALVTFYQLVQPAIAKLSGYSQWKAPMRLSAITSTNLKKAPGRLDFQRGFYQLNAQGQIEVQPVGFQGSHLFSSFVKSNCFIVLEQERGNVTAGETVTIEPFNDLLR
;
A
#
# COMPACT_ATOMS: atom_id res chain seq x y z
N MET A 1 -28.60 -13.13 -6.98
CA MET A 1 -27.51 -12.60 -6.16
C MET A 1 -26.55 -11.87 -7.11
N LEU A 2 -26.04 -10.73 -6.70
CA LEU A 2 -25.11 -9.92 -7.49
C LEU A 2 -23.69 -10.51 -7.40
N PRO A 3 -23.00 -10.81 -8.51
CA PRO A 3 -21.60 -11.22 -8.47
C PRO A 3 -20.70 -10.16 -7.82
N LEU A 4 -19.65 -10.58 -7.11
CA LEU A 4 -18.72 -9.67 -6.41
C LEU A 4 -18.11 -8.62 -7.35
N SER A 5 -17.68 -9.03 -8.54
CA SER A 5 -17.09 -8.12 -9.53
C SER A 5 -18.07 -7.03 -9.98
N GLN A 6 -19.33 -7.38 -10.21
CA GLN A 6 -20.35 -6.40 -10.58
C GLN A 6 -20.71 -5.45 -9.42
N ALA A 7 -20.75 -5.97 -8.17
CA ALA A 7 -20.95 -5.14 -6.99
C ALA A 7 -19.81 -4.11 -6.83
N LEU A 8 -18.57 -4.55 -6.97
CA LEU A 8 -17.38 -3.67 -6.95
C LEU A 8 -17.46 -2.61 -8.05
N GLU A 9 -17.71 -3.00 -9.27
CA GLU A 9 -17.80 -2.08 -10.41
C GLU A 9 -18.88 -1.01 -10.18
N GLN A 10 -20.09 -1.46 -9.82
CA GLN A 10 -21.22 -0.54 -9.53
C GLN A 10 -20.92 0.40 -8.39
N MET A 11 -20.25 -0.07 -7.34
CA MET A 11 -19.86 0.73 -6.18
C MET A 11 -18.78 1.76 -6.57
N LEU A 12 -17.68 1.32 -7.17
CA LEU A 12 -16.54 2.18 -7.50
C LEU A 12 -16.89 3.24 -8.55
N ASN A 13 -17.80 2.95 -9.48
CA ASN A 13 -18.28 3.91 -10.48
C ASN A 13 -19.11 5.05 -9.88
N GLN A 14 -19.72 4.86 -8.70
CA GLN A 14 -20.47 5.90 -8.00
C GLN A 14 -19.59 6.78 -7.11
N LEU A 15 -18.46 6.24 -6.62
CA LEU A 15 -17.60 6.95 -5.67
C LEU A 15 -16.75 8.02 -6.36
N PRO A 16 -16.75 9.27 -5.83
CA PRO A 16 -15.89 10.34 -6.35
C PRO A 16 -14.43 10.14 -5.94
N SER A 17 -13.53 10.78 -6.66
CA SER A 17 -12.18 11.04 -6.16
C SER A 17 -12.17 12.29 -5.28
N PRO A 18 -11.27 12.38 -4.27
CA PRO A 18 -11.19 13.58 -3.43
C PRO A 18 -10.73 14.79 -4.23
N THR A 19 -11.23 15.97 -3.87
CA THR A 19 -10.87 17.25 -4.50
C THR A 19 -10.10 18.17 -3.56
N CYS A 20 -10.28 18.01 -2.24
CA CYS A 20 -9.55 18.78 -1.24
C CYS A 20 -8.12 18.26 -1.11
N THR A 21 -7.18 19.18 -0.82
CA THR A 21 -5.77 18.86 -0.62
C THR A 21 -5.21 19.64 0.56
N GLU A 22 -4.13 19.13 1.15
CA GLU A 22 -3.35 19.82 2.17
C GLU A 22 -1.84 19.66 1.89
N VAL A 23 -1.02 20.53 2.44
CA VAL A 23 0.43 20.51 2.27
C VAL A 23 1.06 20.09 3.59
N LEU A 24 1.87 19.05 3.57
CA LEU A 24 2.57 18.52 4.74
C LEU A 24 4.08 18.51 4.54
N PRO A 25 4.87 18.69 5.61
CA PRO A 25 6.27 18.31 5.62
C PRO A 25 6.41 16.81 5.31
N ILE A 26 7.43 16.41 4.53
CA ILE A 26 7.59 15.01 4.11
C ILE A 26 7.68 14.03 5.28
N HIS A 27 8.27 14.43 6.41
CA HIS A 27 8.38 13.59 7.61
C HIS A 27 7.03 13.32 8.31
N GLN A 28 5.97 14.06 7.96
CA GLN A 28 4.58 13.84 8.44
C GLN A 28 3.70 13.19 7.38
N ALA A 29 4.23 12.95 6.18
CA ALA A 29 3.45 12.48 5.04
C ALA A 29 3.41 10.94 4.89
N SER A 30 3.97 10.18 5.83
CA SER A 30 3.89 8.72 5.79
C SER A 30 2.45 8.21 5.75
N GLN A 31 2.20 7.23 4.88
CA GLN A 31 0.87 6.64 4.64
C GLN A 31 -0.18 7.62 4.10
N ARG A 32 0.23 8.81 3.62
CA ARG A 32 -0.64 9.74 2.92
C ARG A 32 -0.65 9.46 1.41
N ILE A 33 -1.70 9.92 0.74
CA ILE A 33 -1.82 9.77 -0.71
C ILE A 33 -1.44 11.09 -1.38
N CYS A 34 -0.51 11.03 -2.33
CA CYS A 34 -0.03 12.17 -3.07
C CYS A 34 -1.16 12.79 -3.91
N ALA A 35 -1.39 14.11 -3.78
CA ALA A 35 -2.50 14.80 -4.43
C ALA A 35 -2.15 15.44 -5.79
N GLU A 36 -0.88 15.40 -6.18
CA GLU A 36 -0.41 15.90 -7.48
C GLU A 36 0.83 15.10 -7.93
N ASN A 37 1.20 15.26 -9.19
CA ASN A 37 2.49 14.72 -9.66
C ASN A 37 3.64 15.49 -9.01
N VAL A 38 4.59 14.78 -8.43
CA VAL A 38 5.81 15.36 -7.90
C VAL A 38 6.88 15.34 -8.98
N VAL A 39 7.37 16.52 -9.32
CA VAL A 39 8.37 16.73 -10.37
C VAL A 39 9.72 17.00 -9.70
N SER A 40 10.77 16.39 -10.20
CA SER A 40 12.13 16.63 -9.69
C SER A 40 12.60 18.05 -9.95
N PRO A 41 12.99 18.82 -8.91
CA PRO A 41 13.54 20.15 -9.06
C PRO A 41 15.04 20.18 -9.41
N ILE A 42 15.69 19.02 -9.43
CA ILE A 42 17.14 18.87 -9.68
C ILE A 42 17.44 17.61 -10.49
N ASN A 43 18.67 17.52 -11.00
CA ASN A 43 19.22 16.26 -11.49
C ASN A 43 19.80 15.44 -10.31
N VAL A 44 19.73 14.12 -10.40
CA VAL A 44 20.42 13.19 -9.48
C VAL A 44 21.25 12.21 -10.32
N PRO A 45 22.58 12.17 -10.13
CA PRO A 45 23.37 13.14 -9.34
C PRO A 45 23.31 14.56 -9.95
N SER A 46 23.56 15.57 -9.13
CA SER A 46 23.49 16.98 -9.54
C SER A 46 24.72 17.46 -10.35
N PHE A 47 25.75 16.62 -10.43
CA PHE A 47 26.97 16.84 -11.21
C PHE A 47 27.60 15.49 -11.58
N ASP A 48 28.45 15.49 -12.61
CA ASP A 48 29.25 14.30 -12.94
C ASP A 48 30.18 13.96 -11.76
N ASN A 49 30.14 12.71 -11.29
CA ASN A 49 30.93 12.28 -10.15
C ASN A 49 31.59 10.92 -10.37
N SER A 50 32.61 10.63 -9.57
CA SER A 50 33.33 9.37 -9.63
C SER A 50 32.50 8.22 -9.08
N ALA A 51 32.44 7.12 -9.84
CA ALA A 51 31.85 5.87 -9.37
C ALA A 51 32.78 5.06 -8.46
N MET A 52 34.09 5.34 -8.50
CA MET A 52 35.15 4.58 -7.83
C MET A 52 36.18 5.49 -7.19
N ASP A 53 36.90 4.94 -6.22
CA ASP A 53 38.12 5.53 -5.71
C ASP A 53 39.24 5.27 -6.71
N GLY A 54 39.95 6.33 -7.11
CA GLY A 54 40.95 6.17 -8.16
C GLY A 54 41.61 7.50 -8.57
N TYR A 55 41.84 7.64 -9.86
CA TYR A 55 42.47 8.78 -10.47
C TYR A 55 41.70 9.27 -11.66
N ALA A 56 41.27 10.52 -11.65
CA ALA A 56 40.71 11.18 -12.82
C ALA A 56 41.83 11.50 -13.80
N VAL A 57 41.65 11.18 -15.07
CA VAL A 57 42.67 11.25 -16.12
C VAL A 57 42.11 11.84 -17.40
N ARG A 58 43.02 12.43 -18.20
CA ARG A 58 42.80 12.76 -19.60
C ARG A 58 43.39 11.66 -20.46
N LEU A 59 42.64 11.14 -21.41
CA LEU A 59 43.11 10.07 -22.29
C LEU A 59 44.32 10.52 -23.12
N ALA A 60 44.36 11.80 -23.54
CA ALA A 60 45.47 12.38 -24.28
C ALA A 60 46.79 12.33 -23.50
N ASP A 61 46.76 12.52 -22.17
CA ASP A 61 47.94 12.44 -21.31
C ASP A 61 48.41 10.97 -21.20
N LEU A 62 47.49 10.02 -21.03
CA LEU A 62 47.81 8.60 -20.96
C LEU A 62 48.32 8.01 -22.27
N GLN A 63 47.90 8.54 -23.39
CA GLN A 63 48.45 8.15 -24.72
C GLN A 63 49.91 8.55 -24.90
N GLN A 64 50.37 9.60 -24.21
CA GLN A 64 51.75 10.05 -24.25
C GLN A 64 52.61 9.32 -23.19
N SER A 65 52.09 9.14 -21.98
CA SER A 65 52.76 8.44 -20.88
C SER A 65 51.76 7.71 -20.01
N MET A 66 52.06 6.45 -19.69
CA MET A 66 51.29 5.68 -18.72
C MET A 66 51.66 6.01 -17.26
N THR A 67 52.63 6.86 -17.04
CA THR A 67 53.03 7.37 -15.72
C THR A 67 52.78 8.86 -15.64
N LEU A 68 51.92 9.28 -14.69
CA LEU A 68 51.50 10.65 -14.49
C LEU A 68 51.85 11.13 -13.07
N SER A 69 52.19 12.42 -12.92
CA SER A 69 52.24 13.05 -11.62
C SER A 69 50.84 13.23 -11.00
N VAL A 70 50.73 13.47 -9.72
CA VAL A 70 49.45 13.72 -9.04
C VAL A 70 49.32 15.22 -8.75
N ALA A 71 48.39 15.89 -9.46
CA ALA A 71 48.16 17.33 -9.34
C ALA A 71 47.47 17.72 -8.04
N GLY A 72 46.71 16.79 -7.45
CA GLY A 72 45.94 17.04 -6.24
C GLY A 72 44.88 15.97 -5.97
N LYS A 73 43.93 16.32 -5.11
CA LYS A 73 42.88 15.38 -4.65
C LYS A 73 41.51 16.01 -4.75
N ALA A 74 40.51 15.21 -5.07
CA ALA A 74 39.09 15.54 -5.08
C ALA A 74 38.33 14.60 -4.12
N PHE A 75 37.54 15.13 -3.21
CA PHE A 75 36.70 14.39 -2.27
C PHE A 75 35.23 14.74 -2.46
N ALA A 76 34.35 13.88 -1.98
CA ALA A 76 32.93 14.23 -1.86
C ALA A 76 32.76 15.45 -0.98
N GLY A 77 32.09 16.50 -1.49
CA GLY A 77 31.95 17.80 -0.81
C GLY A 77 33.16 18.72 -0.87
N ALA A 78 34.32 18.29 -1.43
CA ALA A 78 35.51 19.11 -1.63
C ALA A 78 36.08 18.85 -3.05
N PRO A 79 35.58 19.54 -4.08
CA PRO A 79 36.02 19.36 -5.46
C PRO A 79 37.53 19.80 -5.60
N PHE A 80 38.16 19.31 -6.65
CA PHE A 80 39.51 19.74 -6.99
C PHE A 80 39.51 21.21 -7.47
N GLU A 81 40.22 22.06 -6.78
CA GLU A 81 40.34 23.51 -7.10
C GLU A 81 41.71 23.92 -7.59
N GLY A 82 42.63 22.96 -7.71
CA GLY A 82 43.99 23.21 -8.13
C GLY A 82 44.14 23.41 -9.66
N GLU A 83 45.34 23.90 -10.07
CA GLU A 83 45.72 23.90 -11.48
C GLU A 83 45.98 22.44 -11.93
N TRP A 84 45.29 21.98 -12.97
CA TRP A 84 45.52 20.67 -13.54
C TRP A 84 46.43 20.75 -14.74
N THR A 85 47.71 20.60 -14.50
CA THR A 85 48.77 20.66 -15.52
C THR A 85 48.73 19.44 -16.44
N ALA A 86 49.33 19.54 -17.64
CA ALA A 86 49.48 18.39 -18.55
C ALA A 86 50.33 17.29 -17.87
N GLN A 87 50.17 16.05 -18.31
CA GLN A 87 50.88 14.86 -17.79
C GLN A 87 50.67 14.64 -16.26
N SER A 88 49.47 14.99 -15.77
CA SER A 88 49.12 14.73 -14.39
C SER A 88 47.71 14.15 -14.26
N ALA A 89 47.49 13.45 -13.15
CA ALA A 89 46.20 12.89 -12.74
C ALA A 89 45.69 13.55 -11.46
N VAL A 90 44.40 13.51 -11.20
CA VAL A 90 43.81 13.95 -9.93
C VAL A 90 43.36 12.75 -9.14
N ARG A 91 43.89 12.57 -7.93
CA ARG A 91 43.38 11.55 -7.00
C ARG A 91 41.91 11.86 -6.67
N ILE A 92 41.00 10.93 -6.93
CA ILE A 92 39.56 11.14 -6.76
C ILE A 92 38.95 10.03 -5.94
N MET A 93 37.99 10.40 -5.07
CA MET A 93 37.19 9.44 -4.30
C MET A 93 35.79 9.32 -4.85
N THR A 94 35.16 8.20 -4.57
CA THR A 94 33.75 7.92 -4.94
C THR A 94 32.83 9.05 -4.51
N GLY A 95 31.98 9.51 -5.41
CA GLY A 95 31.07 10.62 -5.17
C GLY A 95 31.67 12.01 -5.33
N ALA A 96 32.99 12.13 -5.48
CA ALA A 96 33.64 13.43 -5.73
C ALA A 96 33.31 13.94 -7.14
N MET A 97 33.16 15.26 -7.27
CA MET A 97 32.94 15.91 -8.56
C MET A 97 34.11 15.64 -9.51
N ILE A 98 33.78 15.27 -10.74
CA ILE A 98 34.78 15.05 -11.79
C ILE A 98 35.45 16.39 -12.13
N PRO A 99 36.79 16.47 -12.05
CA PRO A 99 37.52 17.68 -12.47
C PRO A 99 37.27 18.04 -13.91
N GLN A 100 37.15 19.30 -14.22
CA GLN A 100 36.92 19.77 -15.59
C GLN A 100 38.01 19.28 -16.53
N GLY A 101 37.62 18.64 -17.64
CA GLY A 101 38.53 18.10 -18.64
C GLY A 101 38.96 16.65 -18.39
N ALA A 102 38.49 16.01 -17.32
CA ALA A 102 38.68 14.56 -17.16
C ALA A 102 37.84 13.76 -18.15
N ASP A 103 38.47 12.75 -18.74
CA ASP A 103 37.82 11.84 -19.69
C ASP A 103 37.34 10.54 -19.03
N ALA A 104 37.99 10.09 -17.95
CA ALA A 104 37.73 8.84 -17.27
C ALA A 104 38.27 8.87 -15.82
N VAL A 105 37.84 7.91 -15.03
CA VAL A 105 38.44 7.57 -13.74
C VAL A 105 38.97 6.13 -13.82
N VAL A 106 40.26 5.96 -13.49
CA VAL A 106 40.90 4.65 -13.34
C VAL A 106 40.87 4.28 -11.87
N MET A 107 40.44 3.04 -11.57
CA MET A 107 40.37 2.55 -10.20
C MET A 107 41.76 2.47 -9.57
N GLN A 108 41.86 2.71 -8.27
CA GLN A 108 43.13 2.66 -7.56
C GLN A 108 43.79 1.27 -7.61
N GLU A 109 42.99 0.22 -7.76
CA GLU A 109 43.45 -1.16 -7.89
C GLU A 109 44.19 -1.44 -9.23
N ASP A 110 43.94 -0.60 -10.25
CA ASP A 110 44.53 -0.69 -11.58
C ASP A 110 45.72 0.29 -11.74
N VAL A 111 46.24 0.82 -10.64
CA VAL A 111 47.29 1.83 -10.63
C VAL A 111 48.42 1.43 -9.67
N GLN A 112 49.66 1.57 -10.09
CA GLN A 112 50.81 1.46 -9.23
C GLN A 112 51.28 2.86 -8.78
N VAL A 113 51.32 3.08 -7.47
CA VAL A 113 51.90 4.29 -6.88
C VAL A 113 53.42 4.12 -6.76
N ASN A 114 54.20 5.05 -7.31
CA ASN A 114 55.67 5.03 -7.30
C ASN A 114 56.20 5.77 -6.04
N ASP A 115 57.47 5.53 -5.72
CA ASP A 115 58.15 6.13 -4.55
C ASP A 115 58.22 7.66 -4.62
N ASP A 116 58.22 8.23 -5.83
CA ASP A 116 58.24 9.68 -6.06
C ASP A 116 56.83 10.33 -6.01
N GLY A 117 55.79 9.53 -5.71
CA GLY A 117 54.42 9.95 -5.65
C GLY A 117 53.69 10.04 -7.00
N SER A 118 54.35 9.70 -8.10
CA SER A 118 53.73 9.54 -9.42
C SER A 118 52.88 8.23 -9.45
N VAL A 119 52.04 8.10 -10.46
CA VAL A 119 51.16 6.92 -10.61
C VAL A 119 51.29 6.33 -12.01
N THR A 120 51.51 5.02 -12.08
CA THR A 120 51.61 4.27 -13.32
C THR A 120 50.31 3.45 -13.55
N PHE A 121 49.68 3.64 -14.69
CA PHE A 121 48.46 3.00 -15.06
C PHE A 121 48.73 1.71 -15.84
N THR A 122 47.97 0.66 -15.55
CA THR A 122 48.18 -0.66 -16.17
C THR A 122 47.56 -0.79 -17.56
N SER A 123 46.54 0.04 -17.88
CA SER A 123 45.85 0.06 -19.14
C SER A 123 45.19 1.40 -19.43
N LEU A 124 44.89 1.68 -20.71
CA LEU A 124 44.10 2.85 -21.09
C LEU A 124 42.62 2.64 -20.76
N PRO A 125 41.98 3.55 -20.03
CA PRO A 125 40.56 3.47 -19.77
C PRO A 125 39.74 3.85 -21.02
N LYS A 126 38.48 3.46 -21.03
CA LYS A 126 37.51 3.94 -22.03
C LYS A 126 37.02 5.34 -21.66
N LEU A 127 36.65 6.11 -22.68
CA LEU A 127 36.01 7.41 -22.47
C LEU A 127 34.74 7.28 -21.60
N GLY A 128 34.66 8.07 -20.53
CA GLY A 128 33.56 8.03 -19.58
C GLY A 128 33.62 6.89 -18.57
N GLN A 129 34.68 6.07 -18.56
CA GLN A 129 34.81 4.96 -17.63
C GLN A 129 34.77 5.45 -16.18
N ASN A 130 33.94 4.78 -15.35
CA ASN A 130 33.75 5.09 -13.91
C ASN A 130 33.29 6.53 -13.61
N ILE A 131 32.64 7.19 -14.56
CA ILE A 131 31.99 8.49 -14.36
C ILE A 131 30.48 8.29 -14.36
N ARG A 132 29.80 8.63 -13.24
CA ARG A 132 28.36 8.77 -13.17
C ARG A 132 27.97 10.14 -13.71
N ARG A 133 27.06 10.15 -14.66
CA ARG A 133 26.68 11.40 -15.32
C ARG A 133 25.58 12.14 -14.57
N ILE A 134 25.61 13.46 -14.67
CA ILE A 134 24.54 14.32 -14.18
C ILE A 134 23.17 13.84 -14.69
N GLY A 135 22.20 13.66 -13.78
CA GLY A 135 20.86 13.21 -14.11
C GLY A 135 20.74 11.74 -14.56
N GLU A 136 21.75 10.91 -14.25
CA GLU A 136 21.76 9.48 -14.64
C GLU A 136 20.62 8.70 -13.96
N ASP A 137 20.28 9.04 -12.72
CA ASP A 137 19.18 8.42 -11.94
C ASP A 137 17.87 9.17 -12.12
N VAL A 138 17.86 10.48 -11.89
CA VAL A 138 16.70 11.35 -12.02
C VAL A 138 17.10 12.64 -12.73
N LYS A 139 16.34 13.03 -13.74
CA LYS A 139 16.55 14.30 -14.46
C LYS A 139 15.67 15.40 -13.88
N LEU A 140 16.19 16.62 -13.91
CA LEU A 140 15.37 17.82 -13.70
C LEU A 140 14.11 17.79 -14.57
N GLY A 141 12.93 17.90 -13.96
CA GLY A 141 11.65 17.87 -14.67
C GLY A 141 10.99 16.48 -14.78
N ASP A 142 11.67 15.40 -14.38
CA ASP A 142 11.07 14.07 -14.36
C ASP A 142 9.95 13.99 -13.30
N VAL A 143 8.85 13.33 -13.65
CA VAL A 143 7.80 12.98 -12.69
C VAL A 143 8.26 11.77 -11.87
N VAL A 144 8.63 12.01 -10.62
CA VAL A 144 9.16 10.98 -9.70
C VAL A 144 8.08 10.25 -8.91
N LEU A 145 6.95 10.91 -8.65
CA LEU A 145 5.75 10.30 -8.08
C LEU A 145 4.51 10.83 -8.81
N GLN A 146 3.61 9.94 -9.12
CA GLN A 146 2.33 10.32 -9.74
C GLN A 146 1.29 10.68 -8.67
N GLN A 147 0.32 11.50 -9.04
CA GLN A 147 -0.89 11.71 -8.25
C GLN A 147 -1.54 10.36 -7.91
N GLY A 148 -2.01 10.21 -6.68
CA GLY A 148 -2.61 8.98 -6.19
C GLY A 148 -1.60 7.92 -5.73
N ALA A 149 -0.31 8.23 -5.67
CA ALA A 149 0.69 7.34 -5.09
C ALA A 149 0.63 7.36 -3.56
N LEU A 150 0.81 6.19 -2.94
CA LEU A 150 0.97 6.06 -1.49
C LEU A 150 2.39 6.47 -1.09
N LEU A 151 2.51 7.44 -0.17
CA LEU A 151 3.77 7.86 0.38
C LEU A 151 4.24 6.90 1.48
N ASN A 152 5.39 6.30 1.30
CA ASN A 152 5.91 5.23 2.15
C ASN A 152 7.42 5.35 2.39
N ALA A 153 8.01 4.34 3.04
CA ALA A 153 9.43 4.29 3.36
C ALA A 153 10.38 4.21 2.14
N VAL A 154 9.86 4.08 0.93
CA VAL A 154 10.65 4.11 -0.32
C VAL A 154 10.46 5.46 -1.03
N SER A 155 9.24 5.95 -1.15
CA SER A 155 8.94 7.20 -1.86
C SER A 155 9.40 8.46 -1.11
N LEU A 156 9.28 8.49 0.23
CA LEU A 156 9.68 9.66 1.02
C LEU A 156 11.19 9.92 1.01
N PRO A 157 12.08 8.92 1.14
CA PRO A 157 13.52 9.12 0.95
C PRO A 157 13.90 9.62 -0.45
N LEU A 158 13.19 9.18 -1.49
CA LEU A 158 13.37 9.74 -2.84
C LEU A 158 13.09 11.26 -2.84
N LEU A 159 11.96 11.71 -2.27
CA LEU A 159 11.65 13.14 -2.16
C LEU A 159 12.73 13.90 -1.36
N ALA A 160 13.21 13.31 -0.28
CA ALA A 160 14.29 13.90 0.52
C ALA A 160 15.60 14.05 -0.28
N SER A 161 15.95 13.06 -1.11
CA SER A 161 17.16 13.13 -1.97
C SER A 161 17.06 14.21 -3.04
N LEU A 162 15.84 14.64 -3.38
CA LEU A 162 15.56 15.74 -4.30
C LEU A 162 15.48 17.11 -3.60
N GLY A 163 15.67 17.17 -2.28
CA GLY A 163 15.56 18.40 -1.50
C GLY A 163 14.11 18.88 -1.33
N ILE A 164 13.11 18.04 -1.56
CA ILE A 164 11.72 18.40 -1.41
C ILE A 164 11.33 18.32 0.07
N GLU A 165 11.03 19.46 0.66
CA GLU A 165 10.67 19.59 2.08
C GLU A 165 9.20 19.26 2.36
N LYS A 166 8.33 19.63 1.42
CA LYS A 166 6.86 19.54 1.58
C LYS A 166 6.23 18.86 0.38
N VAL A 167 5.12 18.18 0.62
CA VAL A 167 4.36 17.49 -0.41
C VAL A 167 2.87 17.77 -0.25
N LYS A 168 2.15 17.90 -1.37
CA LYS A 168 0.71 18.04 -1.40
C LYS A 168 0.06 16.66 -1.36
N VAL A 169 -0.86 16.46 -0.41
CA VAL A 169 -1.54 15.18 -0.17
C VAL A 169 -3.05 15.37 -0.08
N PHE A 170 -3.79 14.29 -0.31
CA PHE A 170 -5.21 14.27 0.03
C PHE A 170 -5.39 14.18 1.55
N PRO A 171 -6.42 14.83 2.14
CA PRO A 171 -6.76 14.67 3.55
C PRO A 171 -7.06 13.21 3.90
N ARG A 172 -6.89 12.84 5.17
CA ARG A 172 -7.35 11.53 5.64
C ARG A 172 -8.85 11.42 5.50
N LEU A 173 -9.31 10.26 4.99
CA LEU A 173 -10.74 9.98 4.91
C LEU A 173 -11.31 9.86 6.32
N LYS A 174 -12.37 10.62 6.60
CA LYS A 174 -13.11 10.55 7.88
C LYS A 174 -14.16 9.47 7.80
N VAL A 175 -14.08 8.48 8.67
CA VAL A 175 -14.99 7.33 8.66
C VAL A 175 -15.67 7.19 10.01
N ALA A 176 -17.00 7.36 10.02
CA ALA A 176 -17.82 7.06 11.19
C ALA A 176 -18.11 5.57 11.26
N VAL A 177 -17.94 4.99 12.45
CA VAL A 177 -18.21 3.57 12.69
C VAL A 177 -19.21 3.44 13.83
N LEU A 178 -20.22 2.60 13.63
CA LEU A 178 -21.23 2.29 14.64
C LEU A 178 -21.68 0.84 14.53
N SER A 179 -22.10 0.26 15.65
CA SER A 179 -22.74 -1.04 15.73
C SER A 179 -24.19 -0.91 16.16
N THR A 180 -25.05 -1.86 15.76
CA THR A 180 -26.45 -1.94 16.18
C THR A 180 -26.74 -3.33 16.72
N GLY A 181 -27.49 -3.41 17.80
CA GLY A 181 -27.95 -4.66 18.43
C GLY A 181 -27.98 -4.56 19.93
N ASP A 182 -29.12 -4.86 20.54
CA ASP A 182 -29.32 -4.86 21.99
C ASP A 182 -28.51 -5.97 22.69
N GLU A 183 -28.07 -7.00 21.92
CA GLU A 183 -27.19 -8.05 22.41
C GLU A 183 -25.73 -7.61 22.60
N LEU A 184 -25.33 -6.47 22.03
CA LEU A 184 -23.92 -6.02 22.00
C LEU A 184 -23.51 -5.32 23.28
N VAL A 185 -22.33 -5.70 23.79
CA VAL A 185 -21.72 -5.11 24.98
C VAL A 185 -20.30 -4.63 24.67
N PRO A 186 -19.88 -3.45 25.17
CA PRO A 186 -18.51 -3.01 25.01
C PRO A 186 -17.51 -3.98 25.67
N VAL A 187 -16.34 -4.11 25.04
CA VAL A 187 -15.23 -4.93 25.60
C VAL A 187 -14.86 -4.42 26.99
N GLY A 188 -14.66 -5.36 27.94
CA GLY A 188 -14.32 -5.07 29.34
C GLY A 188 -15.50 -5.00 30.32
N GLN A 189 -16.72 -5.01 29.82
CA GLN A 189 -17.92 -5.13 30.68
C GLN A 189 -18.34 -6.59 30.83
N PRO A 190 -18.91 -7.00 32.00
CA PRO A 190 -19.40 -8.36 32.18
C PRO A 190 -20.62 -8.65 31.31
N LEU A 191 -20.66 -9.83 30.70
CA LEU A 191 -21.78 -10.27 29.87
C LEU A 191 -22.94 -10.76 30.73
N GLN A 192 -24.15 -10.39 30.34
CA GLN A 192 -25.39 -10.98 30.82
C GLN A 192 -25.82 -12.11 29.86
N ALA A 193 -26.85 -12.87 30.28
CA ALA A 193 -27.40 -13.94 29.44
C ALA A 193 -27.92 -13.35 28.11
N GLY A 194 -27.49 -13.96 26.99
CA GLY A 194 -27.87 -13.51 25.64
C GLY A 194 -27.00 -12.40 25.06
N GLN A 195 -26.05 -11.83 25.81
CA GLN A 195 -25.18 -10.79 25.34
C GLN A 195 -23.88 -11.32 24.76
N ILE A 196 -23.30 -10.56 23.83
CA ILE A 196 -21.99 -10.81 23.19
C ILE A 196 -21.17 -9.51 23.12
N TYR A 197 -19.84 -9.64 23.03
CA TYR A 197 -19.00 -8.47 22.83
C TYR A 197 -19.06 -7.94 21.40
N ASP A 198 -19.04 -6.62 21.25
CA ASP A 198 -18.96 -5.93 19.94
C ASP A 198 -17.56 -6.07 19.35
N THR A 199 -17.33 -7.20 18.68
CA THR A 199 -16.06 -7.49 18.01
C THR A 199 -15.97 -6.87 16.62
N ASN A 200 -17.10 -6.65 15.94
CA ASN A 200 -17.11 -6.13 14.58
C ASN A 200 -16.64 -4.68 14.51
N ARG A 201 -17.20 -3.80 15.36
CA ARG A 201 -16.78 -2.40 15.41
C ARG A 201 -15.32 -2.29 15.80
N PHE A 202 -14.85 -3.07 16.76
CA PHE A 202 -13.45 -3.13 17.15
C PHE A 202 -12.56 -3.53 15.96
N THR A 203 -12.93 -4.57 15.22
CA THR A 203 -12.21 -5.03 14.01
C THR A 203 -12.18 -3.95 12.94
N VAL A 204 -13.33 -3.34 12.63
CA VAL A 204 -13.44 -2.30 11.59
C VAL A 204 -12.57 -1.10 11.95
N LYS A 205 -12.54 -0.67 13.21
CA LYS A 205 -11.68 0.43 13.67
C LYS A 205 -10.21 0.13 13.40
N LEU A 206 -9.72 -1.05 13.81
CA LEU A 206 -8.33 -1.46 13.57
C LEU A 206 -7.98 -1.46 12.08
N LEU A 207 -8.88 -1.95 11.23
CA LEU A 207 -8.68 -1.97 9.79
C LEU A 207 -8.63 -0.55 9.20
N LEU A 208 -9.50 0.34 9.66
CA LEU A 208 -9.52 1.74 9.23
C LEU A 208 -8.26 2.51 9.67
N GLU A 209 -7.77 2.27 10.88
CA GLU A 209 -6.51 2.83 11.37
C GLU A 209 -5.32 2.38 10.50
N LYS A 210 -5.26 1.09 10.15
CA LYS A 210 -4.26 0.55 9.20
C LYS A 210 -4.36 1.16 7.80
N LEU A 211 -5.56 1.55 7.38
CA LEU A 211 -5.80 2.28 6.13
C LEU A 211 -5.59 3.80 6.27
N ASN A 212 -5.05 4.25 7.40
CA ASN A 212 -4.76 5.65 7.71
C ASN A 212 -5.99 6.57 7.65
N CYS A 213 -7.18 6.05 7.94
CA CYS A 213 -8.40 6.83 8.06
C CYS A 213 -8.46 7.58 9.41
N GLU A 214 -9.20 8.68 9.47
CA GLU A 214 -9.62 9.31 10.70
C GLU A 214 -10.92 8.65 11.16
N VAL A 215 -10.88 7.93 12.28
CA VAL A 215 -12.02 7.11 12.75
C VAL A 215 -12.84 7.89 13.77
N LEU A 216 -14.12 8.06 13.48
CA LEU A 216 -15.12 8.64 14.38
C LEU A 216 -15.99 7.52 14.95
N ASP A 217 -15.79 7.19 16.23
CA ASP A 217 -16.46 6.07 16.90
C ASP A 217 -17.78 6.51 17.52
N PHE A 218 -18.91 6.10 16.94
CA PHE A 218 -20.26 6.40 17.42
C PHE A 218 -20.80 5.36 18.40
N GLY A 219 -20.02 4.30 18.71
CA GLY A 219 -20.38 3.31 19.72
C GLY A 219 -21.41 2.29 19.25
N ILE A 220 -22.08 1.69 20.24
CA ILE A 220 -23.17 0.75 20.05
C ILE A 220 -24.49 1.50 20.19
N LEU A 221 -25.33 1.43 19.17
CA LEU A 221 -26.66 2.01 19.17
C LEU A 221 -27.68 0.94 19.58
N PRO A 222 -28.60 1.27 20.48
CA PRO A 222 -29.72 0.37 20.79
C PRO A 222 -30.66 0.27 19.57
N ASP A 223 -31.46 -0.78 19.54
CA ASP A 223 -32.48 -1.00 18.52
C ASP A 223 -33.67 -0.03 18.68
N ASN A 224 -33.36 1.29 18.60
CA ASN A 224 -34.30 2.40 18.74
C ASN A 224 -34.25 3.33 17.51
N GLU A 225 -35.35 3.44 16.79
CA GLU A 225 -35.45 4.16 15.54
C GLU A 225 -34.98 5.64 15.66
N ALA A 226 -35.44 6.36 16.68
CA ALA A 226 -35.12 7.79 16.86
C ALA A 226 -33.63 8.01 17.18
N GLN A 227 -33.03 7.16 17.99
CA GLN A 227 -31.60 7.23 18.33
C GLN A 227 -30.73 6.86 17.12
N PHE A 228 -31.16 5.89 16.34
CA PHE A 228 -30.49 5.46 15.13
C PHE A 228 -30.51 6.58 14.06
N GLU A 229 -31.70 7.18 13.78
CA GLU A 229 -31.84 8.29 12.85
C GLU A 229 -30.95 9.47 13.27
N LYS A 230 -30.99 9.85 14.56
CA LYS A 230 -30.16 10.94 15.09
C LYS A 230 -28.66 10.67 14.90
N ALA A 231 -28.18 9.46 15.24
CA ALA A 231 -26.76 9.11 15.09
C ALA A 231 -26.32 9.13 13.62
N PHE A 232 -27.17 8.66 12.71
CA PHE A 232 -26.88 8.72 11.27
C PHE A 232 -26.82 10.15 10.74
N LEU A 233 -27.77 11.00 11.13
CA LEU A 233 -27.76 12.42 10.76
C LEU A 233 -26.51 13.13 11.29
N GLU A 234 -26.07 12.79 12.50
CA GLU A 234 -24.86 13.34 13.09
C GLU A 234 -23.60 12.80 12.39
N ALA A 235 -23.50 11.49 12.17
CA ALA A 235 -22.36 10.83 11.55
C ALA A 235 -22.10 11.38 10.13
N GLN A 236 -23.14 11.53 9.31
CA GLN A 236 -22.99 12.06 7.94
C GLN A 236 -22.56 13.54 7.85
N GLN A 237 -22.70 14.31 8.93
CA GLN A 237 -22.22 15.70 8.97
C GLN A 237 -20.71 15.77 9.27
N GLN A 238 -20.15 14.74 9.90
CA GLN A 238 -18.78 14.73 10.41
C GLN A 238 -17.85 13.83 9.58
N ALA A 239 -18.40 12.86 8.83
CA ALA A 239 -17.65 11.85 8.10
C ALA A 239 -17.92 11.86 6.59
N ASP A 240 -16.93 11.36 5.84
CA ASP A 240 -17.03 11.13 4.39
C ASP A 240 -17.68 9.78 4.09
N LEU A 241 -17.51 8.80 5.00
CA LEU A 241 -18.05 7.46 4.93
C LEU A 241 -18.61 7.04 6.29
N VAL A 242 -19.79 6.45 6.30
CA VAL A 242 -20.42 5.83 7.49
C VAL A 242 -20.42 4.32 7.31
N ILE A 243 -19.90 3.58 8.29
CA ILE A 243 -19.89 2.13 8.29
C ILE A 243 -20.70 1.62 9.47
N THR A 244 -21.67 0.73 9.20
CA THR A 244 -22.39 0.00 10.25
C THR A 244 -22.02 -1.47 10.26
N SER A 245 -22.04 -2.06 11.46
CA SER A 245 -22.03 -3.50 11.65
C SER A 245 -23.34 -3.94 12.27
N GLY A 246 -24.03 -4.85 11.60
CA GLY A 246 -25.42 -5.22 11.91
C GLY A 246 -26.45 -4.35 11.18
N GLY A 247 -27.74 -4.64 11.39
CA GLY A 247 -28.84 -3.86 10.80
C GLY A 247 -29.04 -3.94 9.28
N VAL A 248 -28.32 -4.83 8.58
CA VAL A 248 -28.43 -5.02 7.11
C VAL A 248 -28.97 -6.40 6.71
N SER A 249 -29.46 -7.16 7.68
CA SER A 249 -30.10 -8.45 7.43
C SER A 249 -31.49 -8.24 6.84
N VAL A 250 -31.90 -9.10 5.91
CA VAL A 250 -33.23 -9.06 5.24
C VAL A 250 -34.38 -9.64 6.10
N GLY A 251 -34.16 -9.86 7.41
CA GLY A 251 -35.17 -10.28 8.37
C GLY A 251 -35.23 -9.32 9.55
N GLU A 252 -36.36 -9.07 10.10
CA GLU A 252 -36.71 -8.41 11.39
C GLU A 252 -36.25 -6.99 11.72
N ALA A 253 -35.16 -6.42 11.15
CA ALA A 253 -34.78 -5.02 11.35
C ALA A 253 -35.33 -4.11 10.24
N ASP A 254 -36.64 -4.11 10.08
CA ASP A 254 -37.33 -3.29 9.07
C ASP A 254 -37.08 -1.77 9.25
N PHE A 255 -36.84 -1.33 10.50
CA PHE A 255 -36.61 0.07 10.81
C PHE A 255 -35.26 0.59 10.29
N THR A 256 -34.15 -0.19 10.35
CA THR A 256 -32.85 0.24 9.82
C THR A 256 -32.93 0.50 8.32
N LYS A 257 -33.56 -0.40 7.58
CA LYS A 257 -33.77 -0.23 6.16
C LYS A 257 -34.62 1.00 5.87
N HIS A 258 -35.74 1.17 6.61
CA HIS A 258 -36.65 2.31 6.47
C HIS A 258 -35.94 3.64 6.73
N ILE A 259 -35.14 3.73 7.79
CA ILE A 259 -34.35 4.93 8.10
C ILE A 259 -33.33 5.23 7.01
N LEU A 260 -32.57 4.20 6.58
CA LEU A 260 -31.57 4.38 5.54
C LEU A 260 -32.18 4.82 4.21
N GLU A 261 -33.37 4.33 3.84
CA GLU A 261 -34.11 4.78 2.67
C GLU A 261 -34.65 6.21 2.82
N LYS A 262 -34.96 6.66 4.06
CA LYS A 262 -35.40 8.02 4.38
C LYS A 262 -34.23 9.04 4.34
N VAL A 263 -33.06 8.66 4.84
CA VAL A 263 -31.91 9.57 4.97
C VAL A 263 -30.94 9.52 3.78
N GLY A 264 -31.17 8.61 2.82
CA GLY A 264 -30.30 8.48 1.67
C GLY A 264 -30.83 7.59 0.56
N LYS A 265 -30.00 7.37 -0.45
CA LYS A 265 -30.24 6.43 -1.55
C LYS A 265 -29.39 5.19 -1.31
N ILE A 266 -29.91 4.22 -0.57
CA ILE A 266 -29.20 3.02 -0.17
C ILE A 266 -29.74 1.80 -0.90
N ASN A 267 -28.84 1.01 -1.47
CA ASN A 267 -29.14 -0.26 -2.11
C ASN A 267 -28.74 -1.42 -1.19
N PHE A 268 -29.68 -2.31 -0.90
CA PHE A 268 -29.44 -3.53 -0.14
C PHE A 268 -29.16 -4.67 -1.10
N TRP A 269 -27.92 -5.11 -1.14
CA TRP A 269 -27.48 -6.15 -2.07
C TRP A 269 -27.41 -7.53 -1.41
N LYS A 270 -27.76 -8.53 -2.18
CA LYS A 270 -27.46 -9.93 -1.90
C LYS A 270 -26.27 -10.34 -2.76
N ILE A 271 -25.04 -10.19 -2.23
CA ILE A 271 -23.82 -10.52 -2.96
C ILE A 271 -23.64 -12.04 -3.06
N ALA A 272 -23.18 -12.52 -4.21
CA ALA A 272 -22.92 -13.95 -4.46
C ALA A 272 -21.56 -14.40 -3.86
N ILE A 273 -21.31 -14.07 -2.56
CA ILE A 273 -20.15 -14.50 -1.81
C ILE A 273 -20.53 -15.34 -0.59
N LYS A 274 -19.57 -16.08 -0.07
CA LYS A 274 -19.68 -16.82 1.19
C LYS A 274 -18.33 -16.79 1.94
N PRO A 275 -18.35 -16.32 3.20
CA PRO A 275 -19.44 -15.64 3.89
C PRO A 275 -19.64 -14.20 3.40
N GLY A 276 -20.72 -13.50 3.79
CA GLY A 276 -20.92 -12.08 3.52
C GLY A 276 -22.01 -11.75 2.50
N LYS A 277 -23.09 -12.58 2.44
CA LYS A 277 -24.20 -12.40 1.48
C LYS A 277 -24.91 -11.04 1.56
N PRO A 278 -25.34 -10.52 2.74
CA PRO A 278 -25.96 -9.20 2.83
C PRO A 278 -24.91 -8.10 2.85
N PHE A 279 -25.14 -7.03 2.10
CA PHE A 279 -24.35 -5.82 2.09
C PHE A 279 -25.23 -4.63 1.67
N ALA A 280 -25.12 -3.52 2.37
CA ALA A 280 -25.79 -2.29 1.99
C ALA A 280 -24.76 -1.23 1.57
N PHE A 281 -25.03 -0.53 0.47
CA PHE A 281 -24.20 0.51 -0.06
C PHE A 281 -25.04 1.63 -0.66
N GLY A 282 -24.60 2.88 -0.47
CA GLY A 282 -25.25 4.01 -1.09
C GLY A 282 -24.74 5.35 -0.63
N LYS A 283 -25.52 6.39 -0.95
CA LYS A 283 -25.25 7.78 -0.62
C LYS A 283 -26.27 8.27 0.39
N LEU A 284 -25.81 8.71 1.55
CA LEU A 284 -26.53 9.59 2.45
C LEU A 284 -26.53 11.01 1.85
N GLU A 285 -27.13 11.97 2.51
CA GLU A 285 -27.13 13.35 2.02
C GLU A 285 -25.71 13.89 1.80
N LYS A 286 -24.80 13.69 2.78
CA LYS A 286 -23.42 14.22 2.73
C LYS A 286 -22.35 13.15 2.68
N ALA A 287 -22.55 11.99 3.29
CA ALA A 287 -21.57 10.89 3.37
C ALA A 287 -21.95 9.71 2.49
N TRP A 288 -20.98 8.84 2.21
CA TRP A 288 -21.22 7.50 1.67
C TRP A 288 -21.56 6.54 2.81
N PHE A 289 -22.18 5.43 2.47
CA PHE A 289 -22.63 4.44 3.44
C PHE A 289 -22.24 3.02 3.02
N CYS A 290 -21.72 2.24 3.99
CA CYS A 290 -21.48 0.81 3.88
C CYS A 290 -22.06 0.09 5.09
N GLY A 291 -23.00 -0.83 4.87
CA GLY A 291 -23.56 -1.68 5.91
C GLY A 291 -22.99 -3.09 5.83
N LEU A 292 -22.34 -3.53 6.90
CA LEU A 292 -21.68 -4.84 7.02
C LEU A 292 -22.61 -5.87 7.68
N PRO A 293 -22.45 -7.17 7.35
CA PRO A 293 -23.14 -8.25 8.05
C PRO A 293 -22.84 -8.30 9.54
N GLY A 294 -23.79 -8.77 10.37
CA GLY A 294 -23.58 -8.96 11.81
C GLY A 294 -22.60 -10.08 12.17
N ASN A 295 -22.51 -11.15 11.38
CA ASN A 295 -21.54 -12.23 11.65
C ASN A 295 -20.09 -11.75 11.43
N PRO A 296 -19.16 -11.96 12.41
CA PRO A 296 -17.83 -11.34 12.39
C PRO A 296 -16.95 -11.75 11.20
N VAL A 297 -16.96 -13.01 10.79
CA VAL A 297 -16.21 -13.45 9.60
C VAL A 297 -16.80 -12.84 8.33
N SER A 298 -18.15 -12.70 8.27
CA SER A 298 -18.80 -12.07 7.14
C SER A 298 -18.47 -10.58 7.05
N ALA A 299 -18.48 -9.88 8.17
CA ALA A 299 -18.12 -8.47 8.25
C ALA A 299 -16.68 -8.23 7.77
N LEU A 300 -15.72 -9.05 8.25
CA LEU A 300 -14.32 -8.93 7.84
C LEU A 300 -14.12 -9.21 6.34
N VAL A 301 -14.71 -10.31 5.82
CA VAL A 301 -14.59 -10.64 4.39
C VAL A 301 -15.23 -9.56 3.52
N THR A 302 -16.40 -9.05 3.92
CA THR A 302 -17.09 -7.98 3.18
C THR A 302 -16.30 -6.67 3.23
N PHE A 303 -15.75 -6.33 4.39
CA PHE A 303 -14.85 -5.16 4.51
C PHE A 303 -13.65 -5.31 3.58
N TYR A 304 -12.97 -6.44 3.62
CA TYR A 304 -11.77 -6.71 2.85
C TYR A 304 -12.00 -6.69 1.35
N GLN A 305 -13.13 -7.23 0.89
CA GLN A 305 -13.42 -7.37 -0.54
C GLN A 305 -14.18 -6.18 -1.15
N LEU A 306 -14.92 -5.39 -0.36
CA LEU A 306 -15.77 -4.30 -0.85
C LEU A 306 -15.40 -2.94 -0.24
N VAL A 307 -15.24 -2.86 1.09
CA VAL A 307 -15.02 -1.57 1.74
C VAL A 307 -13.59 -1.05 1.55
N GLN A 308 -12.59 -1.93 1.61
CA GLN A 308 -11.19 -1.54 1.36
C GLN A 308 -10.99 -0.85 -0.01
N PRO A 309 -11.46 -1.38 -1.16
CA PRO A 309 -11.37 -0.68 -2.44
C PRO A 309 -12.18 0.62 -2.49
N ALA A 310 -13.33 0.70 -1.78
CA ALA A 310 -14.09 1.94 -1.67
C ALA A 310 -13.30 3.03 -0.93
N ILE A 311 -12.65 2.67 0.18
CA ILE A 311 -11.76 3.57 0.94
C ILE A 311 -10.60 4.03 0.07
N ALA A 312 -9.95 3.12 -0.67
CA ALA A 312 -8.88 3.49 -1.59
C ALA A 312 -9.34 4.53 -2.63
N LYS A 313 -10.50 4.34 -3.22
CA LYS A 313 -11.11 5.28 -4.18
C LYS A 313 -11.40 6.64 -3.55
N LEU A 314 -12.06 6.66 -2.39
CA LEU A 314 -12.42 7.88 -1.66
C LEU A 314 -11.20 8.63 -1.13
N SER A 315 -10.12 7.93 -0.81
CA SER A 315 -8.83 8.52 -0.37
C SER A 315 -7.96 9.01 -1.53
N GLY A 316 -8.36 8.76 -2.78
CA GLY A 316 -7.57 9.13 -3.96
C GLY A 316 -6.40 8.19 -4.26
N TYR A 317 -6.33 7.00 -3.65
CA TYR A 317 -5.29 6.01 -3.88
C TYR A 317 -5.50 5.30 -5.23
N SER A 318 -5.11 5.97 -6.34
CA SER A 318 -5.32 5.47 -7.70
C SER A 318 -4.46 4.24 -8.04
N GLN A 319 -3.39 4.02 -7.30
CA GLN A 319 -2.48 2.87 -7.51
C GLN A 319 -2.87 1.64 -6.66
N TRP A 320 -3.98 1.70 -5.92
CA TRP A 320 -4.47 0.55 -5.19
C TRP A 320 -4.75 -0.63 -6.13
N LYS A 321 -4.34 -1.80 -5.72
CA LYS A 321 -4.58 -3.05 -6.46
C LYS A 321 -5.27 -4.05 -5.55
N ALA A 322 -6.17 -4.84 -6.15
CA ALA A 322 -6.77 -5.96 -5.46
C ALA A 322 -5.70 -6.93 -4.93
N PRO A 323 -5.96 -7.64 -3.82
CA PRO A 323 -5.04 -8.64 -3.29
C PRO A 323 -4.62 -9.64 -4.35
N MET A 324 -3.34 -10.02 -4.31
CA MET A 324 -2.78 -10.98 -5.27
C MET A 324 -3.43 -12.35 -5.09
N ARG A 325 -3.73 -13.01 -6.21
CA ARG A 325 -4.20 -14.40 -6.22
C ARG A 325 -3.15 -15.32 -6.81
N LEU A 326 -2.93 -16.43 -6.13
CA LEU A 326 -1.94 -17.44 -6.49
C LEU A 326 -2.60 -18.80 -6.69
N SER A 327 -2.00 -19.65 -7.52
CA SER A 327 -2.37 -21.06 -7.63
C SER A 327 -1.72 -21.85 -6.51
N ALA A 328 -2.48 -22.73 -5.86
CA ALA A 328 -2.01 -23.63 -4.82
C ALA A 328 -2.62 -25.03 -5.00
N ILE A 329 -1.97 -26.05 -4.49
CA ILE A 329 -2.53 -27.41 -4.44
C ILE A 329 -3.17 -27.59 -3.07
N THR A 330 -4.44 -28.03 -3.05
CA THR A 330 -5.07 -28.35 -1.75
C THR A 330 -4.61 -29.72 -1.25
N SER A 331 -4.14 -29.79 0.00
CA SER A 331 -3.74 -31.06 0.64
C SER A 331 -4.94 -31.87 1.17
N THR A 332 -6.13 -31.27 1.20
CA THR A 332 -7.33 -31.89 1.76
C THR A 332 -8.56 -31.63 0.86
N ASN A 333 -9.60 -32.44 1.01
CA ASN A 333 -10.87 -32.20 0.34
C ASN A 333 -11.54 -30.92 0.88
N LEU A 334 -12.08 -30.10 -0.02
CA LEU A 334 -12.80 -28.89 0.34
C LEU A 334 -14.27 -29.02 0.01
N LYS A 335 -15.13 -28.73 0.97
CA LYS A 335 -16.59 -28.70 0.76
C LYS A 335 -17.01 -27.37 0.14
N LYS A 336 -17.71 -27.41 -0.97
CA LYS A 336 -18.17 -26.23 -1.71
C LYS A 336 -19.51 -26.52 -2.42
N ALA A 337 -20.51 -25.69 -2.17
CA ALA A 337 -21.77 -25.69 -2.95
C ALA A 337 -21.67 -24.59 -4.03
N PRO A 338 -22.09 -24.89 -5.30
CA PRO A 338 -22.16 -23.89 -6.37
C PRO A 338 -23.06 -22.69 -6.03
N GLY A 339 -22.94 -21.61 -6.79
CA GLY A 339 -23.79 -20.41 -6.74
C GLY A 339 -23.25 -19.23 -5.98
N ARG A 340 -22.13 -19.36 -5.23
CA ARG A 340 -21.44 -18.25 -4.57
C ARG A 340 -19.93 -18.42 -4.63
N LEU A 341 -19.20 -17.34 -4.79
CA LEU A 341 -17.75 -17.27 -4.60
C LEU A 341 -17.44 -17.51 -3.10
N ASP A 342 -16.65 -18.53 -2.78
CA ASP A 342 -16.41 -18.94 -1.38
C ASP A 342 -15.00 -18.53 -0.95
N PHE A 343 -14.90 -17.80 0.18
CA PHE A 343 -13.68 -17.39 0.83
C PHE A 343 -13.47 -18.23 2.09
N GLN A 344 -12.79 -19.34 1.97
CA GLN A 344 -12.47 -20.21 3.11
C GLN A 344 -11.16 -19.77 3.75
N ARG A 345 -11.09 -19.75 5.09
CA ARG A 345 -9.85 -19.46 5.80
C ARG A 345 -8.90 -20.62 5.61
N GLY A 346 -7.69 -20.32 5.12
CA GLY A 346 -6.69 -21.31 4.79
C GLY A 346 -5.31 -20.98 5.37
N PHE A 347 -4.48 -22.00 5.47
CA PHE A 347 -3.07 -21.85 5.73
C PHE A 347 -2.28 -22.44 4.57
N TYR A 348 -1.49 -21.61 3.92
CA TYR A 348 -0.63 -22.04 2.82
C TYR A 348 0.85 -22.00 3.23
N GLN A 349 1.63 -22.88 2.66
CA GLN A 349 3.07 -22.97 2.80
C GLN A 349 3.69 -23.61 1.55
N LEU A 350 5.02 -23.59 1.47
CA LEU A 350 5.71 -24.39 0.46
C LEU A 350 5.85 -25.83 0.94
N ASN A 351 5.54 -26.78 0.09
CA ASN A 351 5.80 -28.21 0.34
C ASN A 351 7.27 -28.55 0.05
N ALA A 352 7.65 -29.80 0.28
CA ALA A 352 9.04 -30.29 0.07
C ALA A 352 9.52 -30.19 -1.39
N GLN A 353 8.60 -30.07 -2.34
CA GLN A 353 8.88 -29.90 -3.78
C GLN A 353 8.89 -28.43 -4.21
N GLY A 354 8.76 -27.47 -3.27
CA GLY A 354 8.75 -26.03 -3.55
C GLY A 354 7.44 -25.52 -4.15
N GLN A 355 6.36 -26.32 -4.12
CA GLN A 355 5.04 -25.93 -4.60
C GLN A 355 4.22 -25.29 -3.46
N ILE A 356 3.37 -24.34 -3.79
CA ILE A 356 2.41 -23.77 -2.82
C ILE A 356 1.35 -24.83 -2.52
N GLU A 357 1.27 -25.23 -1.26
CA GLU A 357 0.25 -26.13 -0.73
C GLU A 357 -0.64 -25.38 0.26
N VAL A 358 -1.94 -25.66 0.26
CA VAL A 358 -2.93 -25.01 1.14
C VAL A 358 -3.86 -26.04 1.78
N GLN A 359 -4.25 -25.76 3.02
CA GLN A 359 -5.30 -26.50 3.73
C GLN A 359 -6.27 -25.53 4.42
N PRO A 360 -7.55 -25.91 4.58
CA PRO A 360 -8.51 -25.08 5.32
C PRO A 360 -8.18 -25.12 6.82
N VAL A 361 -8.43 -24.01 7.50
CA VAL A 361 -8.24 -23.88 8.95
C VAL A 361 -9.58 -24.06 9.66
N GLY A 362 -9.72 -25.20 10.34
CA GLY A 362 -10.89 -25.50 11.16
C GLY A 362 -12.22 -25.48 10.39
N PHE A 363 -13.32 -25.29 11.13
CA PHE A 363 -14.64 -25.15 10.53
C PHE A 363 -14.82 -23.76 9.90
N GLN A 364 -15.50 -23.71 8.75
CA GLN A 364 -15.67 -22.50 7.94
C GLN A 364 -16.93 -21.69 8.27
N GLY A 365 -17.41 -21.78 9.52
CA GLY A 365 -18.59 -21.02 9.98
C GLY A 365 -18.35 -19.52 10.02
N SER A 366 -19.37 -18.73 9.72
CA SER A 366 -19.28 -17.25 9.67
C SER A 366 -19.16 -16.58 11.06
N HIS A 367 -19.36 -17.34 12.11
CA HIS A 367 -19.20 -16.91 13.52
C HIS A 367 -17.84 -17.29 14.12
N LEU A 368 -17.03 -18.09 13.42
CA LEU A 368 -15.76 -18.64 13.97
C LEU A 368 -14.57 -17.73 13.65
N PHE A 369 -14.51 -16.58 14.33
CA PHE A 369 -13.47 -15.58 14.09
C PHE A 369 -12.06 -16.09 14.44
N SER A 370 -11.92 -16.97 15.44
CA SER A 370 -10.62 -17.54 15.85
C SER A 370 -9.84 -18.24 14.74
N SER A 371 -10.53 -18.68 13.67
CA SER A 371 -9.89 -19.27 12.50
C SER A 371 -8.93 -18.32 11.78
N PHE A 372 -9.15 -16.99 11.85
CA PHE A 372 -8.24 -16.00 11.24
C PHE A 372 -6.86 -15.98 11.90
N VAL A 373 -6.76 -16.20 13.21
CA VAL A 373 -5.48 -16.21 13.94
C VAL A 373 -4.54 -17.31 13.43
N LYS A 374 -5.12 -18.40 12.93
CA LYS A 374 -4.38 -19.57 12.42
C LYS A 374 -4.27 -19.58 10.89
N SER A 375 -4.87 -18.60 10.21
CA SER A 375 -4.89 -18.52 8.74
C SER A 375 -3.87 -17.50 8.26
N ASN A 376 -3.41 -17.67 7.01
CA ASN A 376 -2.59 -16.69 6.31
C ASN A 376 -3.09 -16.36 4.91
N CYS A 377 -4.21 -16.99 4.50
CA CYS A 377 -4.87 -16.71 3.22
C CYS A 377 -6.37 -16.99 3.27
N PHE A 378 -7.08 -16.51 2.24
CA PHE A 378 -8.32 -17.10 1.81
C PHE A 378 -8.06 -18.15 0.72
N ILE A 379 -8.71 -19.32 0.82
CA ILE A 379 -8.92 -20.22 -0.32
C ILE A 379 -10.14 -19.70 -1.05
N VAL A 380 -9.95 -19.28 -2.30
CA VAL A 380 -11.00 -18.65 -3.12
C VAL A 380 -11.53 -19.68 -4.11
N LEU A 381 -12.74 -20.16 -3.87
CA LEU A 381 -13.38 -21.16 -4.73
C LEU A 381 -14.45 -20.49 -5.61
N GLU A 382 -14.32 -20.66 -6.90
CA GLU A 382 -15.12 -19.99 -7.93
C GLU A 382 -16.63 -20.22 -7.72
N GLN A 383 -17.45 -19.30 -8.21
CA GLN A 383 -18.89 -19.29 -7.93
C GLN A 383 -19.59 -20.59 -8.30
N GLU A 384 -19.28 -21.14 -9.46
CA GLU A 384 -19.95 -22.35 -9.99
C GLU A 384 -19.19 -23.65 -9.65
N ARG A 385 -18.07 -23.57 -8.96
CA ARG A 385 -17.29 -24.74 -8.55
C ARG A 385 -18.02 -25.53 -7.47
N GLY A 386 -17.96 -26.86 -7.57
CA GLY A 386 -18.43 -27.80 -6.55
C GLY A 386 -17.31 -28.17 -5.54
N ASN A 387 -17.47 -29.30 -4.88
CA ASN A 387 -16.46 -29.86 -4.00
C ASN A 387 -15.12 -30.03 -4.72
N VAL A 388 -14.04 -29.87 -3.97
CA VAL A 388 -12.66 -30.00 -4.47
C VAL A 388 -12.00 -31.17 -3.77
N THR A 389 -11.30 -32.02 -4.53
CA THR A 389 -10.56 -33.18 -4.02
C THR A 389 -9.13 -32.79 -3.68
N ALA A 390 -8.54 -33.43 -2.67
CA ALA A 390 -7.13 -33.28 -2.35
C ALA A 390 -6.25 -33.53 -3.59
N GLY A 391 -5.24 -32.69 -3.79
CA GLY A 391 -4.37 -32.73 -4.97
C GLY A 391 -4.84 -31.83 -6.13
N GLU A 392 -6.07 -31.31 -6.10
CA GLU A 392 -6.52 -30.36 -7.11
C GLU A 392 -5.94 -28.96 -6.88
N THR A 393 -5.84 -28.21 -7.99
CA THR A 393 -5.42 -26.79 -7.96
C THR A 393 -6.60 -25.92 -7.55
N VAL A 394 -6.33 -24.98 -6.63
CA VAL A 394 -7.24 -23.95 -6.15
C VAL A 394 -6.57 -22.60 -6.21
N THR A 395 -7.38 -21.54 -6.17
CA THR A 395 -6.89 -20.18 -6.03
C THR A 395 -6.77 -19.83 -4.54
N ILE A 396 -5.66 -19.20 -4.15
CA ILE A 396 -5.53 -18.60 -2.83
C ILE A 396 -5.33 -17.08 -2.96
N GLU A 397 -5.77 -16.35 -1.94
CA GLU A 397 -5.56 -14.93 -1.77
C GLU A 397 -4.83 -14.73 -0.43
N PRO A 398 -3.47 -14.64 -0.45
CA PRO A 398 -2.68 -14.37 0.74
C PRO A 398 -3.14 -13.10 1.45
N PHE A 399 -3.18 -13.12 2.77
CA PHE A 399 -3.51 -11.92 3.53
C PHE A 399 -2.43 -10.85 3.29
N ASN A 400 -2.86 -9.66 2.91
CA ASN A 400 -1.99 -8.49 2.79
C ASN A 400 -1.77 -7.83 4.18
N ASP A 401 -1.05 -6.71 4.21
CA ASP A 401 -0.71 -5.98 5.44
C ASP A 401 -1.94 -5.53 6.24
N LEU A 402 -3.13 -5.47 5.61
CA LEU A 402 -4.36 -5.12 6.31
C LEU A 402 -4.78 -6.20 7.32
N LEU A 403 -4.52 -7.48 7.04
CA LEU A 403 -4.89 -8.62 7.89
C LEU A 403 -3.69 -9.27 8.62
N ARG A 404 -2.49 -8.72 8.43
CA ARG A 404 -1.25 -9.17 9.10
C ARG A 404 -0.77 -8.23 10.18
#